data_cb1158dec0bd102b20490e91c5ee1be8
#
_entry.id   cb1158dec0bd102b20490e91c5ee1be8
#
_cell.length_a   1.000
_cell.length_b   1.000
_cell.length_c   1.000
_cell.angle_alpha   90.00
_cell.angle_beta   90.00
_cell.angle_gamma   90.00
#
_symmetry.space_group_name_H-M   'P 1'
#
loop_
_entity.id
_entity.type
_entity.pdbx_description
1 polymer ?
#
loop_
_entity_poly.entity_id
_entity_poly.type
_entity_poly.pdbx_seq_one_letter_code
_entity_poly.pdbx_strand_id
1 'polypeptide(L)'
;MELINKKIMVTGGCSGIGRELVEKLIAEGSLVGILDINKSAFSEIEKISPNVYCMECDITNPSSVEDSVEKFHKLHGSIDILVNNAGILYSSPLVGITLQGLKKHGYKEWTKVIDTNLNSLFYVTSNVVEKMLEQRVKGVIVNISSVCSAGNAGQSAYSAAKAGVNALTSTWSKELSSIGIRVVGISPGYIDTSSTRKALSVSNIQNIRQEIPLKRLAQVSEIIDAILFVIKNDYFNGKILEIDGGLIVS
;
A
#
# COMPACT_ATOMS: atom_id res chain seq x y z
N MET A 1 -3.09 -19.47 -1.51
CA MET A 1 -2.03 -19.42 -2.55
C MET A 1 -0.67 -19.62 -1.92
N GLU A 2 0.17 -20.51 -2.44
CA GLU A 2 1.57 -20.65 -2.01
C GLU A 2 2.42 -19.53 -2.61
N LEU A 3 3.50 -19.10 -1.93
CA LEU A 3 4.34 -17.98 -2.37
C LEU A 3 5.58 -18.40 -3.16
N ILE A 4 5.96 -19.66 -3.07
CA ILE A 4 7.16 -20.18 -3.74
C ILE A 4 7.04 -20.00 -5.27
N ASN A 5 8.06 -19.45 -5.89
CA ASN A 5 8.12 -19.12 -7.33
C ASN A 5 7.04 -18.13 -7.82
N LYS A 6 6.32 -17.46 -6.93
CA LYS A 6 5.36 -16.42 -7.32
C LYS A 6 6.07 -15.14 -7.72
N LYS A 7 5.53 -14.49 -8.74
CA LYS A 7 6.00 -13.22 -9.27
C LYS A 7 5.12 -12.12 -8.71
N ILE A 8 5.71 -11.31 -7.85
CA ILE A 8 5.01 -10.35 -7.02
C ILE A 8 5.48 -8.94 -7.36
N MET A 9 4.54 -8.04 -7.59
CA MET A 9 4.84 -6.63 -7.77
C MET A 9 4.44 -5.85 -6.52
N VAL A 10 5.35 -5.01 -6.00
CA VAL A 10 5.14 -4.21 -4.79
C VAL A 10 5.42 -2.74 -5.10
N THR A 11 4.45 -1.86 -4.86
CA THR A 11 4.69 -0.42 -4.96
C THR A 11 5.23 0.13 -3.64
N GLY A 12 6.22 1.05 -3.71
CA GLY A 12 6.86 1.61 -2.50
C GLY A 12 7.66 0.57 -1.72
N GLY A 13 8.32 -0.35 -2.41
CA GLY A 13 9.07 -1.46 -1.80
C GLY A 13 10.44 -1.08 -1.24
N CYS A 14 10.87 0.18 -1.37
CA CYS A 14 12.20 0.61 -0.94
C CYS A 14 12.28 1.07 0.53
N SER A 15 11.15 1.19 1.22
CA SER A 15 11.14 1.69 2.61
C SER A 15 9.98 1.16 3.43
N GLY A 16 10.06 1.29 4.76
CA GLY A 16 8.97 0.99 5.70
C GLY A 16 8.39 -0.41 5.52
N ILE A 17 7.06 -0.50 5.53
CA ILE A 17 6.32 -1.76 5.39
C ILE A 17 6.69 -2.47 4.08
N GLY A 18 6.81 -1.71 2.97
CA GLY A 18 7.12 -2.29 1.66
C GLY A 18 8.47 -2.98 1.65
N ARG A 19 9.50 -2.41 2.28
CA ARG A 19 10.85 -3.00 2.35
C ARG A 19 10.85 -4.31 3.14
N GLU A 20 10.28 -4.31 4.34
CA GLU A 20 10.23 -5.53 5.15
C GLU A 20 9.34 -6.61 4.50
N LEU A 21 8.26 -6.20 3.82
CA LEU A 21 7.44 -7.12 3.03
C LEU A 21 8.24 -7.78 1.90
N VAL A 22 9.02 -7.00 1.13
CA VAL A 22 9.89 -7.52 0.07
C VAL A 22 10.86 -8.56 0.63
N GLU A 23 11.54 -8.25 1.73
CA GLU A 23 12.47 -9.19 2.38
C GLU A 23 11.77 -10.49 2.79
N LYS A 24 10.56 -10.40 3.34
CA LYS A 24 9.77 -11.56 3.73
C LYS A 24 9.31 -12.38 2.54
N LEU A 25 8.84 -11.74 1.46
CA LEU A 25 8.41 -12.43 0.24
C LEU A 25 9.56 -13.18 -0.44
N ILE A 26 10.75 -12.59 -0.44
CA ILE A 26 11.97 -13.25 -0.93
C ILE A 26 12.32 -14.48 -0.07
N ALA A 27 12.23 -14.35 1.25
CA ALA A 27 12.47 -15.48 2.16
C ALA A 27 11.46 -16.62 1.97
N GLU A 28 10.25 -16.32 1.51
CA GLU A 28 9.21 -17.31 1.13
C GLU A 28 9.41 -17.88 -0.29
N GLY A 29 10.49 -17.53 -0.99
CA GLY A 29 10.85 -18.06 -2.30
C GLY A 29 10.18 -17.38 -3.49
N SER A 30 9.69 -16.15 -3.33
CA SER A 30 9.08 -15.38 -4.41
C SER A 30 10.12 -14.62 -5.24
N LEU A 31 9.73 -14.20 -6.45
CA LEU A 31 10.42 -13.21 -7.26
C LEU A 31 9.67 -11.88 -7.11
N VAL A 32 10.36 -10.81 -6.76
CA VAL A 32 9.72 -9.54 -6.42
C VAL A 32 10.19 -8.40 -7.32
N GLY A 33 9.25 -7.78 -8.03
CA GLY A 33 9.42 -6.50 -8.71
C GLY A 33 8.99 -5.34 -7.81
N ILE A 34 9.85 -4.35 -7.67
CA ILE A 34 9.59 -3.15 -6.88
C ILE A 34 9.38 -1.95 -7.81
N LEU A 35 8.25 -1.26 -7.66
CA LEU A 35 8.01 0.04 -8.26
C LEU A 35 8.23 1.12 -7.20
N ASP A 36 9.30 1.91 -7.35
CA ASP A 36 9.63 2.97 -6.39
C ASP A 36 10.30 4.16 -7.10
N ILE A 37 10.08 5.35 -6.60
CA ILE A 37 10.74 6.57 -7.09
C ILE A 37 12.16 6.73 -6.51
N ASN A 38 12.47 6.03 -5.42
CA ASN A 38 13.73 6.16 -4.69
C ASN A 38 14.84 5.27 -5.28
N LYS A 39 15.34 5.64 -6.44
CA LYS A 39 16.42 4.93 -7.13
C LYS A 39 17.68 4.75 -6.28
N SER A 40 17.96 5.66 -5.35
CA SER A 40 19.17 5.58 -4.52
C SER A 40 19.20 4.34 -3.60
N ALA A 41 18.04 3.75 -3.30
CA ALA A 41 17.94 2.54 -2.48
C ALA A 41 18.12 1.23 -3.28
N PHE A 42 18.04 1.25 -4.60
CA PHE A 42 17.98 0.04 -5.44
C PHE A 42 19.20 -0.86 -5.27
N SER A 43 20.41 -0.28 -5.33
CA SER A 43 21.66 -1.06 -5.23
C SER A 43 21.80 -1.81 -3.89
N GLU A 44 21.20 -1.32 -2.83
CA GLU A 44 21.19 -2.00 -1.53
C GLU A 44 20.16 -3.13 -1.51
N ILE A 45 18.97 -2.86 -2.07
CA ILE A 45 17.86 -3.81 -2.07
C ILE A 45 18.15 -5.00 -2.99
N GLU A 46 18.70 -4.77 -4.17
CA GLU A 46 19.04 -5.82 -5.14
C GLU A 46 20.16 -6.75 -4.65
N LYS A 47 20.95 -6.31 -3.67
CA LYS A 47 21.95 -7.19 -3.01
C LYS A 47 21.32 -8.24 -2.08
N ILE A 48 20.04 -8.08 -1.68
CA ILE A 48 19.37 -9.03 -0.79
C ILE A 48 19.20 -10.38 -1.49
N SER A 49 18.84 -10.37 -2.78
CA SER A 49 18.59 -11.58 -3.55
C SER A 49 18.62 -11.30 -5.05
N PRO A 50 19.07 -12.26 -5.87
CA PRO A 50 18.92 -12.18 -7.31
C PRO A 50 17.46 -12.22 -7.80
N ASN A 51 16.51 -12.49 -6.91
CA ASN A 51 15.07 -12.50 -7.19
C ASN A 51 14.39 -11.15 -6.90
N VAL A 52 15.16 -10.07 -6.70
CA VAL A 52 14.63 -8.70 -6.53
C VAL A 52 14.97 -7.87 -7.76
N TYR A 53 13.97 -7.17 -8.29
CA TYR A 53 14.10 -6.31 -9.47
C TYR A 53 13.52 -4.93 -9.16
N CYS A 54 14.36 -3.92 -9.06
CA CYS A 54 13.94 -2.55 -8.82
C CYS A 54 13.68 -1.81 -10.13
N MET A 55 12.56 -1.10 -10.20
CA MET A 55 12.19 -0.26 -11.32
C MET A 55 11.89 1.15 -10.83
N GLU A 56 12.63 2.12 -11.38
CA GLU A 56 12.35 3.53 -11.13
C GLU A 56 10.99 3.88 -11.75
N CYS A 57 10.02 4.17 -10.89
CA CYS A 57 8.64 4.41 -11.31
C CYS A 57 8.00 5.50 -10.45
N ASP A 58 7.60 6.59 -11.10
CA ASP A 58 6.66 7.53 -10.52
C ASP A 58 5.24 6.98 -10.76
N ILE A 59 4.66 6.38 -9.74
CA ILE A 59 3.33 5.77 -9.80
C ILE A 59 2.20 6.77 -10.05
N THR A 60 2.45 8.09 -9.92
CA THR A 60 1.48 9.14 -10.25
C THR A 60 1.47 9.48 -11.74
N ASN A 61 2.44 8.96 -12.49
CA ASN A 61 2.55 9.11 -13.94
C ASN A 61 2.12 7.81 -14.66
N PRO A 62 0.98 7.79 -15.37
CA PRO A 62 0.49 6.60 -16.05
C PRO A 62 1.49 5.94 -17.00
N SER A 63 2.22 6.73 -17.79
CA SER A 63 3.21 6.19 -18.73
C SER A 63 4.39 5.52 -18.01
N SER A 64 4.86 6.10 -16.88
CA SER A 64 5.91 5.48 -16.06
C SER A 64 5.46 4.13 -15.47
N VAL A 65 4.18 4.02 -15.11
CA VAL A 65 3.57 2.79 -14.63
C VAL A 65 3.51 1.74 -15.74
N GLU A 66 2.98 2.12 -16.91
CA GLU A 66 2.85 1.25 -18.08
C GLU A 66 4.22 0.67 -18.47
N ASP A 67 5.24 1.52 -18.64
CA ASP A 67 6.60 1.11 -18.99
C ASP A 67 7.20 0.12 -17.96
N SER A 68 6.97 0.39 -16.67
CA SER A 68 7.52 -0.44 -15.60
C SER A 68 6.82 -1.80 -15.50
N VAL A 69 5.50 -1.84 -15.62
CA VAL A 69 4.72 -3.10 -15.63
C VAL A 69 5.08 -3.94 -16.86
N GLU A 70 5.14 -3.31 -18.03
CA GLU A 70 5.52 -3.97 -19.28
C GLU A 70 6.95 -4.53 -19.22
N LYS A 71 7.90 -3.76 -18.67
CA LYS A 71 9.28 -4.21 -18.48
C LYS A 71 9.35 -5.45 -17.60
N PHE A 72 8.66 -5.44 -16.45
CA PHE A 72 8.63 -6.61 -15.56
C PHE A 72 7.98 -7.82 -16.24
N HIS A 73 6.88 -7.58 -16.94
CA HIS A 73 6.18 -8.62 -17.70
C HIS A 73 7.06 -9.26 -18.77
N LYS A 74 7.78 -8.46 -19.57
CA LYS A 74 8.73 -8.96 -20.60
C LYS A 74 9.85 -9.80 -20.01
N LEU A 75 10.35 -9.44 -18.84
CA LEU A 75 11.45 -10.17 -18.19
C LEU A 75 11.00 -11.47 -17.53
N HIS A 76 9.80 -11.51 -16.97
CA HIS A 76 9.37 -12.59 -16.08
C HIS A 76 8.09 -13.30 -16.53
N GLY A 77 7.39 -12.78 -17.52
CA GLY A 77 6.19 -13.35 -18.13
C GLY A 77 4.91 -13.00 -17.36
N SER A 78 4.60 -13.65 -16.24
CA SER A 78 3.37 -13.40 -15.48
C SER A 78 3.58 -12.48 -14.28
N ILE A 79 2.48 -11.91 -13.78
CA ILE A 79 2.41 -11.28 -12.45
C ILE A 79 1.33 -12.03 -11.68
N ASP A 80 1.69 -12.67 -10.56
CA ASP A 80 0.74 -13.46 -9.77
C ASP A 80 0.09 -12.63 -8.67
N ILE A 81 0.84 -11.68 -8.08
CA ILE A 81 0.40 -10.89 -6.94
C ILE A 81 0.80 -9.43 -7.15
N LEU A 82 -0.14 -8.53 -6.89
CA LEU A 82 0.14 -7.10 -6.77
C LEU A 82 -0.10 -6.65 -5.33
N VAL A 83 0.86 -5.93 -4.75
CA VAL A 83 0.68 -5.24 -3.47
C VAL A 83 0.80 -3.73 -3.68
N ASN A 84 -0.34 -3.04 -3.64
CA ASN A 84 -0.42 -1.59 -3.67
C ASN A 84 -0.13 -1.04 -2.27
N ASN A 85 1.15 -0.84 -1.96
CA ASN A 85 1.61 -0.38 -0.65
C ASN A 85 2.04 1.09 -0.65
N ALA A 86 2.50 1.64 -1.77
CA ALA A 86 2.96 3.03 -1.84
C ALA A 86 1.89 4.02 -1.36
N GLY A 87 2.33 5.02 -0.61
CA GLY A 87 1.44 6.05 -0.13
C GLY A 87 2.18 7.12 0.68
N ILE A 88 1.57 8.29 0.77
CA ILE A 88 2.05 9.42 1.56
C ILE A 88 0.98 9.87 2.52
N LEU A 89 1.41 10.36 3.68
CA LEU A 89 0.56 11.00 4.67
C LEU A 89 0.77 12.51 4.64
N TYR A 90 -0.33 13.25 4.68
CA TYR A 90 -0.33 14.68 4.91
C TYR A 90 -1.47 15.02 5.86
N SER A 91 -1.16 15.83 6.87
CA SER A 91 -2.12 16.27 7.88
C SER A 91 -2.20 17.78 7.90
N SER A 92 -3.40 18.31 7.72
CA SER A 92 -3.76 19.72 7.87
C SER A 92 -5.26 19.83 8.07
N PRO A 93 -5.75 20.64 9.00
CA PRO A 93 -7.19 20.89 9.13
C PRO A 93 -7.75 21.50 7.84
N LEU A 94 -9.05 21.33 7.59
CA LEU A 94 -9.73 21.94 6.43
C LEU A 94 -9.49 23.46 6.39
N VAL A 95 -9.65 24.12 7.55
CA VAL A 95 -9.22 25.48 7.82
C VAL A 95 -8.59 25.51 9.20
N GLY A 96 -7.33 25.89 9.29
CA GLY A 96 -6.61 26.05 10.55
C GLY A 96 -6.52 27.51 10.98
N ILE A 97 -6.40 27.75 12.29
CA ILE A 97 -6.10 29.07 12.85
C ILE A 97 -4.61 29.10 13.17
N THR A 98 -3.89 30.07 12.61
CA THR A 98 -2.47 30.29 12.82
C THR A 98 -2.24 31.69 13.37
N LEU A 99 -1.02 31.97 13.84
CA LEU A 99 -0.62 33.33 14.23
C LEU A 99 -0.73 34.37 13.10
N GLN A 100 -0.75 33.90 11.85
CA GLN A 100 -0.86 34.75 10.65
C GLN A 100 -2.32 34.81 10.12
N GLY A 101 -3.28 34.24 10.84
CA GLY A 101 -4.70 34.17 10.46
C GLY A 101 -5.17 32.80 10.01
N LEU A 102 -6.24 32.75 9.24
CA LEU A 102 -6.83 31.50 8.75
C LEU A 102 -6.01 30.92 7.60
N LYS A 103 -5.70 29.62 7.71
CA LYS A 103 -4.98 28.86 6.67
C LYS A 103 -5.85 27.69 6.21
N LYS A 104 -6.20 27.66 4.91
CA LYS A 104 -6.90 26.52 4.29
C LYS A 104 -5.95 25.34 4.08
N HIS A 105 -6.51 24.11 4.06
CA HIS A 105 -5.83 22.94 3.53
C HIS A 105 -5.32 23.25 2.11
N GLY A 106 -4.05 22.97 1.81
CA GLY A 106 -3.43 23.30 0.54
C GLY A 106 -3.98 22.43 -0.61
N TYR A 107 -4.36 23.06 -1.71
CA TYR A 107 -4.85 22.32 -2.89
C TYR A 107 -3.76 21.45 -3.53
N LYS A 108 -2.51 21.89 -3.54
CA LYS A 108 -1.38 21.10 -4.04
C LYS A 108 -1.16 19.83 -3.21
N GLU A 109 -1.22 19.96 -1.89
CA GLU A 109 -1.09 18.85 -0.97
C GLU A 109 -2.27 17.88 -1.09
N TRP A 110 -3.49 18.41 -1.24
CA TRP A 110 -4.67 17.60 -1.55
C TRP A 110 -4.45 16.75 -2.81
N THR A 111 -4.14 17.39 -3.95
CA THR A 111 -3.91 16.71 -5.22
C THR A 111 -2.79 15.68 -5.10
N LYS A 112 -1.65 16.05 -4.49
CA LYS A 112 -0.53 15.14 -4.29
C LYS A 112 -0.92 13.88 -3.50
N VAL A 113 -1.73 14.03 -2.43
CA VAL A 113 -2.18 12.89 -1.64
C VAL A 113 -3.15 12.00 -2.43
N ILE A 114 -4.11 12.60 -3.14
CA ILE A 114 -5.06 11.85 -3.97
C ILE A 114 -4.33 11.13 -5.10
N ASP A 115 -3.43 11.79 -5.80
CA ASP A 115 -2.67 11.19 -6.90
C ASP A 115 -1.82 10.00 -6.42
N THR A 116 -1.12 10.18 -5.28
CA THR A 116 -0.23 9.14 -4.77
C THR A 116 -0.96 7.99 -4.10
N ASN A 117 -2.10 8.22 -3.39
CA ASN A 117 -2.74 7.17 -2.60
C ASN A 117 -3.96 6.53 -3.30
N LEU A 118 -4.54 7.17 -4.32
CA LEU A 118 -5.75 6.70 -4.98
C LEU A 118 -5.58 6.56 -6.49
N ASN A 119 -5.20 7.64 -7.20
CA ASN A 119 -5.08 7.60 -8.66
C ASN A 119 -3.99 6.60 -9.09
N SER A 120 -2.85 6.60 -8.41
CA SER A 120 -1.76 5.65 -8.67
C SER A 120 -2.18 4.19 -8.50
N LEU A 121 -2.97 3.90 -7.46
CA LEU A 121 -3.50 2.56 -7.21
C LEU A 121 -4.34 2.07 -8.41
N PHE A 122 -5.15 2.96 -9.00
CA PHE A 122 -5.90 2.65 -10.22
C PHE A 122 -4.96 2.40 -11.40
N TYR A 123 -3.95 3.27 -11.61
CA TYR A 123 -3.01 3.12 -12.74
C TYR A 123 -2.22 1.82 -12.67
N VAL A 124 -1.65 1.51 -11.50
CA VAL A 124 -0.89 0.26 -11.32
C VAL A 124 -1.79 -0.97 -11.47
N THR A 125 -2.95 -0.95 -10.82
CA THR A 125 -3.86 -2.11 -10.82
C THR A 125 -4.38 -2.41 -12.22
N SER A 126 -4.80 -1.41 -12.99
CA SER A 126 -5.32 -1.61 -14.35
C SER A 126 -4.27 -2.24 -15.27
N ASN A 127 -3.04 -1.74 -15.24
CA ASN A 127 -1.93 -2.29 -16.04
C ASN A 127 -1.58 -3.73 -15.62
N VAL A 128 -1.52 -4.02 -14.31
CA VAL A 128 -1.22 -5.38 -13.83
C VAL A 128 -2.34 -6.35 -14.16
N VAL A 129 -3.60 -5.94 -13.97
CA VAL A 129 -4.77 -6.80 -14.31
C VAL A 129 -4.80 -7.12 -15.80
N GLU A 130 -4.48 -6.16 -16.68
CA GLU A 130 -4.35 -6.42 -18.11
C GLU A 130 -3.37 -7.57 -18.38
N LYS A 131 -2.17 -7.54 -17.77
CA LYS A 131 -1.17 -8.61 -17.92
C LYS A 131 -1.62 -9.94 -17.29
N MET A 132 -2.31 -9.89 -16.14
CA MET A 132 -2.90 -11.10 -15.55
C MET A 132 -3.92 -11.75 -16.50
N LEU A 133 -4.76 -10.95 -17.17
CA LEU A 133 -5.75 -11.43 -18.12
C LEU A 133 -5.11 -12.01 -19.38
N GLU A 134 -4.15 -11.32 -19.99
CA GLU A 134 -3.38 -11.79 -21.14
C GLU A 134 -2.77 -13.18 -20.91
N GLN A 135 -2.28 -13.43 -19.70
CA GLN A 135 -1.63 -14.67 -19.29
C GLN A 135 -2.56 -15.67 -18.59
N ARG A 136 -3.86 -15.34 -18.45
CA ARG A 136 -4.87 -16.15 -17.74
C ARG A 136 -4.44 -16.52 -16.31
N VAL A 137 -3.75 -15.60 -15.63
CA VAL A 137 -3.27 -15.78 -14.26
C VAL A 137 -4.45 -15.68 -13.29
N LYS A 138 -4.56 -16.65 -12.38
CA LYS A 138 -5.41 -16.54 -11.19
C LYS A 138 -4.58 -15.92 -10.07
N GLY A 139 -4.80 -14.64 -9.83
CA GLY A 139 -3.93 -13.83 -8.98
C GLY A 139 -4.61 -13.25 -7.75
N VAL A 140 -3.86 -12.42 -7.03
CA VAL A 140 -4.41 -11.62 -5.93
C VAL A 140 -3.85 -10.20 -5.94
N ILE A 141 -4.72 -9.23 -5.70
CA ILE A 141 -4.38 -7.82 -5.53
C ILE A 141 -4.61 -7.47 -4.06
N VAL A 142 -3.58 -6.97 -3.40
CA VAL A 142 -3.62 -6.51 -2.00
C VAL A 142 -3.50 -4.99 -1.98
N ASN A 143 -4.49 -4.31 -1.45
CA ASN A 143 -4.51 -2.86 -1.33
C ASN A 143 -4.27 -2.45 0.13
N ILE A 144 -3.25 -1.62 0.38
CA ILE A 144 -3.00 -1.10 1.72
C ILE A 144 -3.84 0.16 1.95
N SER A 145 -4.88 0.00 2.76
CA SER A 145 -5.76 1.06 3.25
C SER A 145 -5.23 1.69 4.55
N SER A 146 -6.13 2.09 5.44
CA SER A 146 -5.82 2.65 6.78
C SER A 146 -7.09 2.72 7.61
N VAL A 147 -6.98 2.65 8.93
CA VAL A 147 -8.07 3.01 9.86
C VAL A 147 -8.61 4.42 9.60
N CYS A 148 -7.78 5.32 9.09
CA CYS A 148 -8.19 6.68 8.72
C CYS A 148 -9.19 6.73 7.55
N SER A 149 -9.49 5.61 6.88
CA SER A 149 -10.52 5.53 5.83
C SER A 149 -11.94 5.84 6.35
N ALA A 150 -12.19 5.68 7.64
CA ALA A 150 -13.44 6.07 8.28
C ALA A 150 -13.57 7.59 8.53
N GLY A 151 -12.47 8.32 8.36
CA GLY A 151 -12.33 9.73 8.66
C GLY A 151 -11.40 9.95 9.85
N ASN A 152 -10.49 10.93 9.73
CA ASN A 152 -9.63 11.34 10.84
C ASN A 152 -9.41 12.85 10.76
N ALA A 153 -9.56 13.54 11.88
CA ALA A 153 -9.43 14.99 11.95
C ALA A 153 -8.07 15.45 11.42
N GLY A 154 -8.07 16.45 10.55
CA GLY A 154 -6.86 16.96 9.91
C GLY A 154 -6.32 16.12 8.74
N GLN A 155 -6.99 15.06 8.33
CA GLN A 155 -6.51 14.16 7.27
C GLN A 155 -7.48 14.04 6.09
N SER A 156 -8.15 15.14 5.71
CA SER A 156 -9.21 15.12 4.69
C SER A 156 -8.80 14.39 3.39
N ALA A 157 -7.67 14.74 2.79
CA ALA A 157 -7.20 14.12 1.54
C ALA A 157 -6.82 12.65 1.76
N TYR A 158 -6.14 12.33 2.86
CA TYR A 158 -5.70 10.97 3.17
C TYR A 158 -6.89 10.04 3.44
N SER A 159 -7.84 10.50 4.29
CA SER A 159 -9.06 9.75 4.58
C SER A 159 -9.91 9.51 3.34
N ALA A 160 -10.09 10.54 2.49
CA ALA A 160 -10.82 10.40 1.24
C ALA A 160 -10.15 9.39 0.30
N ALA A 161 -8.82 9.45 0.15
CA ALA A 161 -8.08 8.49 -0.66
C ALA A 161 -8.23 7.06 -0.13
N LYS A 162 -8.07 6.84 1.18
CA LYS A 162 -8.16 5.49 1.78
C LYS A 162 -9.60 4.95 1.82
N ALA A 163 -10.61 5.80 1.94
CA ALA A 163 -12.01 5.42 1.71
C ALA A 163 -12.23 4.97 0.25
N GLY A 164 -11.65 5.70 -0.71
CA GLY A 164 -11.64 5.30 -2.13
C GLY A 164 -10.98 3.94 -2.36
N VAL A 165 -9.85 3.66 -1.71
CA VAL A 165 -9.17 2.35 -1.76
C VAL A 165 -10.09 1.23 -1.28
N ASN A 166 -10.85 1.45 -0.17
CA ASN A 166 -11.80 0.47 0.34
C ASN A 166 -12.93 0.20 -0.67
N ALA A 167 -13.48 1.26 -1.27
CA ALA A 167 -14.51 1.16 -2.29
C ALA A 167 -14.01 0.41 -3.53
N LEU A 168 -12.81 0.75 -4.05
CA LEU A 168 -12.20 0.07 -5.20
C LEU A 168 -11.87 -1.39 -4.91
N THR A 169 -11.42 -1.73 -3.71
CA THR A 169 -11.21 -3.12 -3.28
C THR A 169 -12.50 -3.94 -3.40
N SER A 170 -13.62 -3.40 -2.92
CA SER A 170 -14.92 -4.06 -3.02
C SER A 170 -15.42 -4.13 -4.47
N THR A 171 -15.24 -3.07 -5.26
CA THR A 171 -15.68 -3.01 -6.66
C THR A 171 -14.93 -4.02 -7.51
N TRP A 172 -13.60 -3.96 -7.49
CA TRP A 172 -12.77 -4.83 -8.31
C TRP A 172 -12.85 -6.30 -7.90
N SER A 173 -13.12 -6.60 -6.62
CA SER A 173 -13.38 -7.99 -6.22
C SER A 173 -14.59 -8.59 -6.91
N LYS A 174 -15.64 -7.79 -7.17
CA LYS A 174 -16.84 -8.26 -7.88
C LYS A 174 -16.59 -8.40 -9.38
N GLU A 175 -15.82 -7.49 -9.97
CA GLU A 175 -15.49 -7.50 -11.39
C GLU A 175 -14.56 -8.67 -11.76
N LEU A 176 -13.57 -8.97 -10.88
CA LEU A 176 -12.46 -9.85 -11.23
C LEU A 176 -12.59 -11.29 -10.68
N SER A 177 -13.53 -11.54 -9.75
CA SER A 177 -13.68 -12.88 -9.13
C SER A 177 -14.04 -13.96 -10.14
N SER A 178 -14.87 -13.66 -11.13
CA SER A 178 -15.31 -14.64 -12.15
C SER A 178 -14.16 -15.14 -13.03
N ILE A 179 -13.07 -14.37 -13.11
CA ILE A 179 -11.86 -14.72 -13.87
C ILE A 179 -10.73 -15.23 -12.98
N GLY A 180 -11.01 -15.39 -11.66
CA GLY A 180 -10.10 -15.99 -10.69
C GLY A 180 -9.09 -15.04 -10.07
N ILE A 181 -9.29 -13.71 -10.17
CA ILE A 181 -8.45 -12.72 -9.49
C ILE A 181 -9.20 -12.24 -8.23
N ARG A 182 -8.55 -12.38 -7.06
CA ARG A 182 -9.05 -11.87 -5.79
C ARG A 182 -8.53 -10.45 -5.55
N VAL A 183 -9.37 -9.60 -4.94
CA VAL A 183 -8.97 -8.25 -4.51
C VAL A 183 -9.29 -8.11 -3.04
N VAL A 184 -8.27 -7.81 -2.24
CA VAL A 184 -8.35 -7.77 -0.77
C VAL A 184 -7.68 -6.50 -0.25
N GLY A 185 -8.04 -6.08 0.94
CA GLY A 185 -7.42 -4.93 1.57
C GLY A 185 -6.90 -5.23 2.96
N ILE A 186 -5.91 -4.48 3.38
CA ILE A 186 -5.42 -4.38 4.75
C ILE A 186 -5.62 -2.95 5.22
N SER A 187 -6.18 -2.79 6.41
CA SER A 187 -6.37 -1.48 7.07
C SER A 187 -5.52 -1.45 8.34
N PRO A 188 -4.27 -1.00 8.27
CA PRO A 188 -3.45 -0.87 9.46
C PRO A 188 -3.92 0.28 10.34
N GLY A 189 -3.75 0.10 11.65
CA GLY A 189 -3.72 1.18 12.62
C GLY A 189 -2.41 1.95 12.59
N TYR A 190 -2.02 2.50 13.74
CA TYR A 190 -0.73 3.19 13.88
C TYR A 190 0.40 2.18 14.06
N ILE A 191 1.40 2.28 13.18
CA ILE A 191 2.55 1.35 13.11
C ILE A 191 3.80 2.07 13.59
N ASP A 192 4.67 1.38 14.31
CA ASP A 192 5.94 1.88 14.78
C ASP A 192 6.99 1.86 13.67
N THR A 193 6.97 2.88 12.82
CA THR A 193 7.91 3.07 11.71
C THR A 193 8.74 4.32 11.89
N SER A 194 9.85 4.41 11.15
CA SER A 194 10.65 5.65 11.08
C SER A 194 9.83 6.83 10.57
N SER A 195 8.90 6.60 9.65
CA SER A 195 7.99 7.62 9.12
C SER A 195 7.01 8.13 10.18
N THR A 196 6.42 7.23 10.96
CA THR A 196 5.53 7.58 12.08
C THR A 196 6.26 8.41 13.14
N ARG A 197 7.47 7.99 13.51
CA ARG A 197 8.32 8.70 14.50
C ARG A 197 8.79 10.08 14.01
N LYS A 198 8.94 10.28 12.69
CA LYS A 198 9.28 11.59 12.10
C LYS A 198 8.05 12.50 11.97
N ALA A 199 6.88 11.93 11.71
CA ALA A 199 5.64 12.69 11.47
C ALA A 199 4.94 13.14 12.77
N LEU A 200 5.13 12.41 13.87
CA LEU A 200 4.43 12.63 15.13
C LEU A 200 5.38 13.00 16.26
N SER A 201 4.98 13.95 17.09
CA SER A 201 5.70 14.25 18.34
C SER A 201 5.58 13.10 19.35
N VAL A 202 6.50 13.03 20.31
CA VAL A 202 6.48 12.02 21.37
C VAL A 202 5.15 12.06 22.14
N SER A 203 4.63 13.25 22.43
CA SER A 203 3.33 13.44 23.11
C SER A 203 2.17 12.91 22.29
N ASN A 204 2.17 13.15 20.96
CA ASN A 204 1.12 12.61 20.08
C ASN A 204 1.16 11.08 20.02
N ILE A 205 2.34 10.49 19.98
CA ILE A 205 2.49 9.02 20.03
C ILE A 205 1.96 8.46 21.35
N GLN A 206 2.21 9.13 22.48
CA GLN A 206 1.69 8.72 23.78
C GLN A 206 0.17 8.81 23.82
N ASN A 207 -0.43 9.87 23.30
CA ASN A 207 -1.89 10.02 23.22
C ASN A 207 -2.52 8.92 22.36
N ILE A 208 -1.99 8.67 21.17
CA ILE A 208 -2.42 7.59 20.27
C ILE A 208 -2.37 6.23 20.99
N ARG A 209 -1.29 5.94 21.73
CA ARG A 209 -1.19 4.69 22.51
C ARG A 209 -2.29 4.57 23.57
N GLN A 210 -2.73 5.69 24.16
CA GLN A 210 -3.82 5.65 25.14
C GLN A 210 -5.19 5.37 24.49
N GLU A 211 -5.37 5.76 23.23
CA GLU A 211 -6.59 5.51 22.46
C GLU A 211 -6.68 4.05 21.98
N ILE A 212 -5.54 3.43 21.68
CA ILE A 212 -5.49 2.03 21.23
C ILE A 212 -5.75 1.09 22.43
N PRO A 213 -6.75 0.18 22.37
CA PRO A 213 -7.01 -0.78 23.44
C PRO A 213 -5.79 -1.61 23.86
N LEU A 214 -4.96 -2.05 22.92
CA LEU A 214 -3.72 -2.77 23.20
C LEU A 214 -2.57 -1.90 23.73
N LYS A 215 -2.77 -0.56 23.88
CA LYS A 215 -1.81 0.39 24.48
C LYS A 215 -0.44 0.45 23.84
N ARG A 216 -0.32 0.05 22.58
CA ARG A 216 0.92 0.11 21.80
C ARG A 216 0.64 0.36 20.33
N LEU A 217 1.66 0.78 19.59
CA LEU A 217 1.66 0.76 18.13
C LEU A 217 1.88 -0.67 17.63
N ALA A 218 1.42 -0.97 16.43
CA ALA A 218 1.73 -2.23 15.76
C ALA A 218 3.22 -2.29 15.37
N GLN A 219 3.78 -3.49 15.37
CA GLN A 219 5.06 -3.74 14.71
C GLN A 219 4.83 -3.95 13.21
N VAL A 220 5.81 -3.63 12.37
CA VAL A 220 5.70 -3.84 10.92
C VAL A 220 5.45 -5.32 10.59
N SER A 221 6.09 -6.24 11.33
CA SER A 221 5.90 -7.68 11.15
C SER A 221 4.44 -8.12 11.32
N GLU A 222 3.66 -7.51 12.22
CA GLU A 222 2.24 -7.85 12.44
C GLU A 222 1.38 -7.46 11.22
N ILE A 223 1.75 -6.40 10.51
CA ILE A 223 1.09 -6.00 9.26
C ILE A 223 1.51 -6.92 8.11
N ILE A 224 2.77 -7.32 8.06
CA ILE A 224 3.26 -8.28 7.07
C ILE A 224 2.57 -9.62 7.23
N ASP A 225 2.42 -10.14 8.44
CA ASP A 225 1.71 -11.38 8.71
C ASP A 225 0.25 -11.32 8.24
N ALA A 226 -0.42 -10.18 8.42
CA ALA A 226 -1.77 -9.95 7.89
C ALA A 226 -1.80 -9.92 6.35
N ILE A 227 -0.82 -9.30 5.70
CA ILE A 227 -0.68 -9.30 4.23
C ILE A 227 -0.49 -10.74 3.73
N LEU A 228 0.40 -11.51 4.36
CA LEU A 228 0.62 -12.91 4.01
C LEU A 228 -0.62 -13.76 4.23
N PHE A 229 -1.36 -13.52 5.32
CA PHE A 229 -2.62 -14.21 5.59
C PHE A 229 -3.63 -14.00 4.46
N VAL A 230 -3.90 -12.77 4.03
CA VAL A 230 -4.90 -12.52 2.97
C VAL A 230 -4.44 -13.01 1.60
N ILE A 231 -3.14 -13.08 1.34
CA ILE A 231 -2.59 -13.71 0.14
C ILE A 231 -2.81 -15.23 0.17
N LYS A 232 -2.45 -15.90 1.28
CA LYS A 232 -2.51 -17.36 1.43
C LYS A 232 -3.95 -17.90 1.60
N ASN A 233 -4.88 -17.09 2.12
CA ASN A 233 -6.28 -17.50 2.34
C ASN A 233 -7.13 -17.29 1.09
N ASP A 234 -7.34 -18.34 0.33
CA ASP A 234 -8.05 -18.27 -0.96
C ASP A 234 -9.55 -17.96 -0.83
N TYR A 235 -10.13 -18.06 0.36
CA TYR A 235 -11.54 -17.71 0.61
C TYR A 235 -11.75 -16.25 1.04
N PHE A 236 -10.66 -15.51 1.30
CA PHE A 236 -10.72 -14.10 1.68
C PHE A 236 -10.72 -13.24 0.40
N ASN A 237 -11.85 -12.55 0.12
CA ASN A 237 -12.01 -11.71 -1.07
C ASN A 237 -13.01 -10.57 -0.84
N GLY A 238 -12.77 -9.41 -1.44
CA GLY A 238 -13.65 -8.22 -1.41
C GLY A 238 -13.79 -7.57 -0.03
N LYS A 239 -12.93 -7.89 0.90
CA LYS A 239 -12.97 -7.41 2.29
C LYS A 239 -11.68 -6.69 2.66
N ILE A 240 -11.79 -5.82 3.66
CA ILE A 240 -10.68 -5.15 4.30
C ILE A 240 -10.44 -5.84 5.64
N LEU A 241 -9.21 -6.29 5.88
CA LEU A 241 -8.77 -6.83 7.16
C LEU A 241 -8.18 -5.69 8.01
N GLU A 242 -8.82 -5.36 9.09
CA GLU A 242 -8.38 -4.32 10.02
C GLU A 242 -7.37 -4.88 11.01
N ILE A 243 -6.20 -4.23 11.14
CA ILE A 243 -5.10 -4.60 12.04
C ILE A 243 -4.71 -3.35 12.81
N ASP A 244 -5.45 -3.01 13.85
CA ASP A 244 -5.43 -1.69 14.49
C ASP A 244 -5.30 -1.74 16.02
N GLY A 245 -5.19 -2.92 16.61
CA GLY A 245 -5.12 -3.10 18.06
C GLY A 245 -6.43 -2.77 18.80
N GLY A 246 -7.57 -2.78 18.07
CA GLY A 246 -8.89 -2.47 18.56
C GLY A 246 -9.20 -0.97 18.57
N LEU A 247 -8.44 -0.15 17.82
CA LEU A 247 -8.67 1.29 17.73
C LEU A 247 -9.99 1.57 17.02
N ILE A 248 -10.86 2.33 17.67
CA ILE A 248 -12.06 2.88 17.07
C ILE A 248 -11.78 4.34 16.71
N VAL A 249 -11.73 4.62 15.42
CA VAL A 249 -11.65 6.00 14.91
C VAL A 249 -13.06 6.56 14.95
N SER A 250 -13.32 7.40 15.95
CA SER A 250 -14.62 8.07 16.19
C SER A 250 -14.66 9.46 15.56
#